data_59954ab06812ed5cd26f7053e7254700
#
_entry.id   59954ab06812ed5cd26f7053e7254700
#
_cell.length_a   1.000
_cell.length_b   1.000
_cell.length_c   1.000
_cell.angle_alpha   90.00
_cell.angle_beta   90.00
_cell.angle_gamma   90.00
#
_symmetry.space_group_name_H-M   'P 1'
#
loop_
_entity.id
_entity.type
_entity.pdbx_description
1 polymer ?
#
loop_
_entity_poly.entity_id
_entity_poly.type
_entity_poly.pdbx_seq_one_letter_code
_entity_poly.pdbx_strand_id
1 'polypeptide(L)'
;DATGQETYELHLARYNFAAQYVTSGPVLDCACGVGYGTAILADAKAAPASVKGVDIDPAAAEYAAQRYAKDNISFHQGDGALLDDPVGFDTIVSLETIEHVPDPVAILTNFERLLRPGGILIGSVPVTPSVDVNPFHLHDFTTASFRKMGKDLGLEELDMLKQNQPFDPFKIVTGKEARLDDMRQNMVQYYLQNPASFLKRCKSTLFDGFNNKYLTMVWKKPA
;
A
#
# COMPACT_ATOMS: atom_id res chain seq x y z
N ASP A 1 2.81 -17.04 12.87
CA ASP A 1 4.15 -17.52 12.57
C ASP A 1 5.11 -16.35 12.42
N ALA A 2 6.43 -16.58 12.45
CA ALA A 2 7.45 -15.51 12.41
C ALA A 2 7.37 -14.67 11.11
N THR A 3 6.90 -15.22 10.03
CA THR A 3 6.78 -14.56 8.72
C THR A 3 5.59 -13.61 8.67
N GLY A 4 4.46 -14.02 9.22
CA GLY A 4 3.31 -13.13 9.39
C GLY A 4 3.64 -11.96 10.32
N GLN A 5 4.44 -12.19 11.35
CA GLN A 5 4.87 -11.14 12.25
C GLN A 5 5.80 -10.12 11.57
N GLU A 6 6.78 -10.56 10.78
CA GLU A 6 7.68 -9.63 10.05
C GLU A 6 6.90 -8.75 9.08
N THR A 7 5.99 -9.34 8.30
CA THR A 7 5.12 -8.58 7.39
C THR A 7 4.25 -7.60 8.16
N TYR A 8 3.67 -8.02 9.28
CA TYR A 8 2.87 -7.15 10.15
C TYR A 8 3.69 -5.99 10.71
N GLU A 9 4.93 -6.23 11.16
CA GLU A 9 5.82 -5.16 11.66
C GLU A 9 6.17 -4.14 10.57
N LEU A 10 6.37 -4.59 9.31
CA LEU A 10 6.57 -3.69 8.18
C LEU A 10 5.32 -2.83 7.91
N HIS A 11 4.13 -3.40 8.01
CA HIS A 11 2.88 -2.65 7.89
C HIS A 11 2.72 -1.64 9.04
N LEU A 12 2.96 -2.05 10.28
CA LEU A 12 2.93 -1.13 11.43
C LEU A 12 3.90 0.04 11.25
N ALA A 13 5.11 -0.24 10.76
CA ALA A 13 6.10 0.81 10.50
C ALA A 13 5.63 1.81 9.44
N ARG A 14 4.91 1.36 8.38
CA ARG A 14 4.31 2.25 7.36
C ARG A 14 3.21 3.12 7.95
N TYR A 15 2.29 2.54 8.73
CA TYR A 15 1.23 3.31 9.38
C TYR A 15 1.78 4.32 10.40
N ASN A 16 2.78 3.93 11.19
CA ASN A 16 3.46 4.84 12.11
C ASN A 16 4.23 5.95 11.39
N PHE A 17 4.78 5.67 10.21
CA PHE A 17 5.37 6.70 9.35
C PHE A 17 4.28 7.62 8.79
N ALA A 18 3.19 7.08 8.25
CA ALA A 18 2.07 7.86 7.75
C ALA A 18 1.43 8.76 8.82
N ALA A 19 1.30 8.26 10.04
CA ALA A 19 0.74 9.03 11.18
C ALA A 19 1.50 10.33 11.49
N GLN A 20 2.78 10.43 11.09
CA GLN A 20 3.57 11.66 11.28
C GLN A 20 3.12 12.79 10.35
N TYR A 21 2.44 12.47 9.25
CA TYR A 21 1.95 13.41 8.24
C TYR A 21 0.43 13.63 8.30
N VAL A 22 -0.26 12.94 9.20
CA VAL A 22 -1.68 13.19 9.48
C VAL A 22 -1.85 14.61 9.99
N THR A 23 -2.86 15.30 9.47
CA THR A 23 -3.25 16.64 9.92
C THR A 23 -4.47 16.57 10.85
N SER A 24 -4.89 17.70 11.42
CA SER A 24 -6.06 17.76 12.29
C SER A 24 -7.41 17.64 11.55
N GLY A 25 -7.41 17.66 10.22
CA GLY A 25 -8.62 17.54 9.40
C GLY A 25 -9.06 16.10 9.16
N PRO A 26 -10.01 15.90 8.22
CA PRO A 26 -10.49 14.57 7.85
C PRO A 26 -9.41 13.71 7.19
N VAL A 27 -9.34 12.44 7.58
CA VAL A 27 -8.40 11.43 7.05
C VAL A 27 -9.18 10.30 6.38
N LEU A 28 -8.70 9.84 5.22
CA LEU A 28 -9.13 8.62 4.56
C LEU A 28 -8.01 7.57 4.66
N ASP A 29 -8.35 6.38 5.11
CA ASP A 29 -7.53 5.16 5.00
C ASP A 29 -8.19 4.25 3.96
N CYS A 30 -7.66 4.23 2.74
CA CYS A 30 -8.24 3.50 1.62
C CYS A 30 -7.55 2.14 1.45
N ALA A 31 -8.36 1.08 1.36
CA ALA A 31 -7.99 -0.32 1.53
C ALA A 31 -7.46 -0.58 2.95
N CYS A 32 -8.28 -0.20 3.93
CA CYS A 32 -7.91 -0.24 5.35
C CYS A 32 -7.84 -1.67 5.93
N GLY A 33 -8.26 -2.69 5.18
CA GLY A 33 -8.31 -4.08 5.61
C GLY A 33 -9.08 -4.24 6.92
N VAL A 34 -8.46 -4.93 7.88
CA VAL A 34 -9.06 -5.20 9.21
C VAL A 34 -9.02 -4.01 10.19
N GLY A 35 -8.60 -2.82 9.74
CA GLY A 35 -8.82 -1.54 10.44
C GLY A 35 -7.79 -1.12 11.49
N TYR A 36 -6.77 -1.92 11.81
CA TYR A 36 -5.78 -1.53 12.82
C TYR A 36 -4.96 -0.29 12.39
N GLY A 37 -4.71 -0.14 11.10
CA GLY A 37 -4.02 1.02 10.55
C GLY A 37 -4.82 2.30 10.72
N THR A 38 -6.11 2.24 10.43
CA THR A 38 -7.05 3.35 10.64
C THR A 38 -7.03 3.81 12.11
N ALA A 39 -6.98 2.88 13.06
CA ALA A 39 -6.86 3.20 14.48
C ALA A 39 -5.54 3.91 14.81
N ILE A 40 -4.42 3.48 14.21
CA ILE A 40 -3.11 4.16 14.37
C ILE A 40 -3.17 5.60 13.83
N LEU A 41 -3.80 5.79 12.66
CA LEU A 41 -3.95 7.14 12.10
C LEU A 41 -4.83 8.04 12.97
N ALA A 42 -5.87 7.48 13.60
CA ALA A 42 -6.73 8.23 14.49
C ALA A 42 -6.05 8.65 15.81
N ASP A 43 -5.08 7.86 16.26
CA ASP A 43 -4.25 8.14 17.44
C ASP A 43 -3.03 9.02 17.10
N ALA A 44 -2.94 9.54 15.86
CA ALA A 44 -1.86 10.44 15.46
C ALA A 44 -1.81 11.70 16.33
N LYS A 45 -0.59 12.23 16.54
CA LYS A 45 -0.36 13.41 17.41
C LYS A 45 -1.18 14.65 17.00
N ALA A 46 -1.50 14.77 15.70
CA ALA A 46 -2.30 15.86 15.17
C ALA A 46 -3.79 15.80 15.60
N ALA A 47 -4.25 14.69 16.21
CA ALA A 47 -5.62 14.46 16.64
C ALA A 47 -6.64 14.75 15.52
N PRO A 48 -6.69 13.94 14.46
CA PRO A 48 -7.57 14.18 13.31
C PRO A 48 -9.05 14.26 13.74
N ALA A 49 -9.78 15.17 13.11
CA ALA A 49 -11.21 15.39 13.40
C ALA A 49 -12.05 14.14 13.10
N SER A 50 -11.68 13.41 12.04
CA SER A 50 -12.30 12.12 11.69
C SER A 50 -11.33 11.26 10.88
N VAL A 51 -11.46 9.94 11.02
CA VAL A 51 -10.75 8.97 10.17
C VAL A 51 -11.77 8.01 9.58
N LYS A 52 -11.83 7.94 8.26
CA LYS A 52 -12.70 7.05 7.51
C LYS A 52 -11.86 5.92 6.94
N GLY A 53 -12.06 4.69 7.39
CA GLY A 53 -11.54 3.48 6.76
C GLY A 53 -12.48 3.02 5.65
N VAL A 54 -11.93 2.70 4.48
CA VAL A 54 -12.69 2.15 3.35
C VAL A 54 -11.97 0.91 2.85
N ASP A 55 -12.71 -0.18 2.67
CA ASP A 55 -12.20 -1.39 2.04
C ASP A 55 -13.22 -1.96 1.05
N ILE A 56 -12.72 -2.59 -0.01
CA ILE A 56 -13.60 -3.22 -1.03
C ILE A 56 -14.23 -4.51 -0.50
N ASP A 57 -13.54 -5.20 0.43
CA ASP A 57 -14.04 -6.41 1.06
C ASP A 57 -15.03 -6.05 2.19
N PRO A 58 -16.32 -6.42 2.04
CA PRO A 58 -17.34 -6.14 3.06
C PRO A 58 -17.03 -6.81 4.40
N ALA A 59 -16.41 -8.00 4.39
CA ALA A 59 -16.09 -8.72 5.62
C ALA A 59 -14.96 -8.02 6.40
N ALA A 60 -13.96 -7.50 5.70
CA ALA A 60 -12.89 -6.70 6.30
C ALA A 60 -13.43 -5.41 6.90
N ALA A 61 -14.27 -4.68 6.14
CA ALA A 61 -14.89 -3.43 6.62
C ALA A 61 -15.81 -3.66 7.84
N GLU A 62 -16.60 -4.73 7.83
CA GLU A 62 -17.46 -5.11 8.96
C GLU A 62 -16.62 -5.46 10.21
N TYR A 63 -15.60 -6.29 10.06
CA TYR A 63 -14.69 -6.63 11.16
C TYR A 63 -14.02 -5.39 11.75
N ALA A 64 -13.50 -4.50 10.87
CA ALA A 64 -12.89 -3.26 11.28
C ALA A 64 -13.86 -2.35 12.07
N ALA A 65 -15.11 -2.24 11.60
CA ALA A 65 -16.14 -1.47 12.28
C ALA A 65 -16.45 -2.03 13.67
N GLN A 66 -16.61 -3.35 13.79
CA GLN A 66 -16.88 -3.99 15.09
C GLN A 66 -15.73 -3.81 16.10
N ARG A 67 -14.50 -3.76 15.60
CA ARG A 67 -13.29 -3.77 16.43
C ARG A 67 -12.79 -2.38 16.80
N TYR A 68 -12.88 -1.41 15.87
CA TYR A 68 -12.18 -0.14 15.97
C TYR A 68 -13.06 1.10 15.79
N ALA A 69 -14.35 0.97 15.42
CA ALA A 69 -15.22 2.14 15.29
C ALA A 69 -15.40 2.84 16.64
N LYS A 70 -15.34 4.16 16.62
CA LYS A 70 -15.60 5.07 17.74
C LYS A 70 -15.99 6.45 17.19
N ASP A 71 -16.24 7.45 18.06
CA ASP A 71 -16.81 8.74 17.67
C ASP A 71 -16.13 9.41 16.47
N ASN A 72 -14.80 9.29 16.35
CA ASN A 72 -14.04 9.88 15.27
C ASN A 72 -13.51 8.84 14.23
N ILE A 73 -13.88 7.56 14.34
CA ILE A 73 -13.48 6.50 13.41
C ILE A 73 -14.71 5.80 12.84
N SER A 74 -14.83 5.78 11.52
CA SER A 74 -15.85 5.02 10.81
C SER A 74 -15.25 4.12 9.75
N PHE A 75 -15.94 3.01 9.44
CA PHE A 75 -15.55 2.07 8.40
C PHE A 75 -16.69 1.83 7.43
N HIS A 76 -16.36 1.75 6.14
CA HIS A 76 -17.32 1.58 5.06
C HIS A 76 -16.79 0.63 4.01
N GLN A 77 -17.69 -0.17 3.43
CA GLN A 77 -17.35 -0.88 2.21
C GLN A 77 -17.33 0.11 1.03
N GLY A 78 -16.33 0.02 0.16
CA GLY A 78 -16.26 0.85 -1.03
C GLY A 78 -15.03 0.57 -1.89
N ASP A 79 -15.14 0.97 -3.17
CA ASP A 79 -14.02 0.97 -4.10
C ASP A 79 -13.34 2.35 -4.09
N GLY A 80 -12.06 2.38 -3.75
CA GLY A 80 -11.26 3.61 -3.69
C GLY A 80 -11.20 4.38 -5.02
N ALA A 81 -11.28 3.68 -6.16
CA ALA A 81 -11.28 4.32 -7.47
C ALA A 81 -12.62 5.03 -7.78
N LEU A 82 -13.71 4.61 -7.15
CA LEU A 82 -15.06 5.13 -7.36
C LEU A 82 -15.56 5.97 -6.17
N LEU A 83 -14.76 6.06 -5.10
CA LEU A 83 -15.14 6.80 -3.90
C LEU A 83 -15.44 8.26 -4.25
N ASP A 84 -16.56 8.74 -3.72
CA ASP A 84 -16.93 10.16 -3.77
C ASP A 84 -17.16 10.67 -2.35
N ASP A 85 -16.66 11.89 -2.08
CA ASP A 85 -16.85 12.56 -0.82
C ASP A 85 -16.88 14.09 -1.06
N PRO A 86 -18.03 14.75 -0.84
CA PRO A 86 -18.16 16.17 -1.17
C PRO A 86 -17.35 17.08 -0.23
N VAL A 87 -16.95 16.57 0.92
CA VAL A 87 -16.15 17.33 1.90
C VAL A 87 -14.67 17.26 1.59
N GLY A 88 -14.20 16.11 1.06
CA GLY A 88 -12.80 15.84 0.81
C GLY A 88 -11.97 15.62 2.09
N PHE A 89 -10.70 15.30 1.89
CA PHE A 89 -9.78 14.88 2.96
C PHE A 89 -8.54 15.77 3.00
N ASP A 90 -8.03 16.00 4.19
CA ASP A 90 -6.76 16.67 4.41
C ASP A 90 -5.58 15.66 4.33
N THR A 91 -5.86 14.38 4.60
CA THR A 91 -4.88 13.30 4.45
C THR A 91 -5.56 12.08 3.85
N ILE A 92 -4.94 11.46 2.85
CA ILE A 92 -5.33 10.16 2.29
C ILE A 92 -4.15 9.20 2.43
N VAL A 93 -4.42 8.03 2.99
CA VAL A 93 -3.46 6.94 3.14
C VAL A 93 -3.97 5.73 2.35
N SER A 94 -3.10 5.10 1.56
CA SER A 94 -3.41 3.85 0.84
C SER A 94 -2.12 3.03 0.72
N LEU A 95 -2.01 1.96 1.49
CA LEU A 95 -0.78 1.19 1.63
C LEU A 95 -0.94 -0.20 1.04
N GLU A 96 0.01 -0.60 0.16
CA GLU A 96 0.02 -1.92 -0.50
C GLU A 96 -1.33 -2.24 -1.19
N THR A 97 -1.78 -1.32 -2.02
CA THR A 97 -3.09 -1.38 -2.68
C THR A 97 -2.98 -1.14 -4.18
N ILE A 98 -2.13 -0.19 -4.56
CA ILE A 98 -2.06 0.37 -5.93
C ILE A 98 -1.58 -0.69 -6.94
N GLU A 99 -0.81 -1.68 -6.50
CA GLU A 99 -0.36 -2.82 -7.30
C GLU A 99 -1.47 -3.84 -7.61
N HIS A 100 -2.57 -3.81 -6.84
CA HIS A 100 -3.70 -4.74 -6.97
C HIS A 100 -4.84 -4.21 -7.83
N VAL A 101 -4.90 -2.90 -8.07
CA VAL A 101 -6.02 -2.30 -8.82
C VAL A 101 -5.82 -2.39 -10.32
N PRO A 102 -6.90 -2.56 -11.11
CA PRO A 102 -6.79 -2.62 -12.57
C PRO A 102 -6.18 -1.37 -13.20
N ASP A 103 -6.49 -0.19 -12.67
CA ASP A 103 -5.98 1.09 -13.15
C ASP A 103 -5.39 1.94 -12.00
N PRO A 104 -4.07 1.86 -11.80
CA PRO A 104 -3.37 2.65 -10.78
C PRO A 104 -3.45 4.16 -11.01
N VAL A 105 -3.60 4.60 -12.26
CA VAL A 105 -3.72 6.03 -12.56
C VAL A 105 -5.09 6.54 -12.15
N ALA A 106 -6.14 5.78 -12.41
CA ALA A 106 -7.52 6.16 -12.06
C ALA A 106 -7.68 6.33 -10.54
N ILE A 107 -7.18 5.36 -9.73
CA ILE A 107 -7.30 5.46 -8.26
C ILE A 107 -6.50 6.64 -7.70
N LEU A 108 -5.27 6.86 -8.18
CA LEU A 108 -4.46 8.00 -7.73
C LEU A 108 -5.03 9.35 -8.17
N THR A 109 -5.64 9.42 -9.37
CA THR A 109 -6.37 10.60 -9.85
C THR A 109 -7.58 10.88 -8.95
N ASN A 110 -8.30 9.83 -8.54
CA ASN A 110 -9.41 9.99 -7.60
C ASN A 110 -8.93 10.47 -6.23
N PHE A 111 -7.82 9.95 -5.73
CA PHE A 111 -7.23 10.43 -4.47
C PHE A 111 -6.82 11.90 -4.58
N GLU A 112 -6.18 12.31 -5.69
CA GLU A 112 -5.83 13.71 -5.91
C GLU A 112 -7.08 14.59 -5.92
N ARG A 113 -8.15 14.17 -6.59
CA ARG A 113 -9.45 14.89 -6.61
C ARG A 113 -10.06 15.02 -5.23
N LEU A 114 -10.03 13.95 -4.43
CA LEU A 114 -10.58 13.92 -3.07
C LEU A 114 -9.74 14.70 -2.04
N LEU A 115 -8.47 14.95 -2.34
CA LEU A 115 -7.64 15.78 -1.48
C LEU A 115 -8.06 17.26 -1.58
N ARG A 116 -8.14 17.89 -0.43
CA ARG A 116 -8.24 19.35 -0.32
C ARG A 116 -6.94 20.01 -0.78
N PRO A 117 -6.99 21.29 -1.23
CA PRO A 117 -5.77 22.05 -1.48
C PRO A 117 -4.84 22.02 -0.26
N GLY A 118 -3.55 21.75 -0.48
CA GLY A 118 -2.56 21.58 0.59
C GLY A 118 -2.59 20.22 1.29
N GLY A 119 -3.51 19.33 0.93
CA GLY A 119 -3.67 18.01 1.55
C GLY A 119 -2.53 17.04 1.21
N ILE A 120 -2.43 15.97 1.98
CA ILE A 120 -1.34 14.99 1.94
C ILE A 120 -1.86 13.64 1.42
N LEU A 121 -1.18 13.08 0.41
CA LEU A 121 -1.36 11.70 -0.06
C LEU A 121 -0.19 10.85 0.39
N ILE A 122 -0.47 9.71 1.00
CA ILE A 122 0.53 8.73 1.39
C ILE A 122 0.17 7.40 0.74
N GLY A 123 1.05 6.90 -0.13
CA GLY A 123 0.85 5.65 -0.83
C GLY A 123 2.06 4.74 -0.75
N SER A 124 1.87 3.43 -0.68
CA SER A 124 2.97 2.48 -0.76
C SER A 124 2.75 1.39 -1.79
N VAL A 125 3.86 0.91 -2.36
CA VAL A 125 3.90 -0.21 -3.31
C VAL A 125 5.20 -0.99 -3.15
N PRO A 126 5.23 -2.30 -3.53
CA PRO A 126 6.49 -3.00 -3.74
C PRO A 126 7.22 -2.42 -4.96
N VAL A 127 8.54 -2.25 -4.85
CA VAL A 127 9.41 -1.71 -5.92
C VAL A 127 10.43 -2.74 -6.42
N THR A 128 10.24 -3.99 -6.08
CA THR A 128 10.85 -5.17 -6.73
C THR A 128 9.79 -5.90 -7.54
N PRO A 129 10.16 -6.66 -8.58
CA PRO A 129 9.18 -7.44 -9.33
C PRO A 129 8.34 -8.33 -8.39
N SER A 130 7.05 -8.31 -8.54
CA SER A 130 6.13 -9.01 -7.64
C SER A 130 4.96 -9.70 -8.36
N VAL A 131 4.62 -9.25 -9.58
CA VAL A 131 3.56 -9.84 -10.42
C VAL A 131 3.84 -11.31 -10.76
N ASP A 132 5.11 -11.67 -10.90
CA ASP A 132 5.51 -13.06 -11.18
C ASP A 132 5.29 -14.00 -10.00
N VAL A 133 5.48 -13.53 -8.78
CA VAL A 133 5.35 -14.35 -7.55
C VAL A 133 3.97 -14.23 -6.89
N ASN A 134 3.37 -13.05 -6.88
CA ASN A 134 2.05 -12.83 -6.29
C ASN A 134 0.97 -12.80 -7.38
N PRO A 135 0.03 -13.76 -7.42
CA PRO A 135 -1.01 -13.82 -8.45
C PRO A 135 -2.01 -12.65 -8.37
N PHE A 136 -2.08 -11.95 -7.26
CA PHE A 136 -2.98 -10.82 -7.05
C PHE A 136 -2.36 -9.46 -7.43
N HIS A 137 -1.03 -9.40 -7.64
CA HIS A 137 -0.39 -8.20 -8.14
C HIS A 137 -0.60 -8.08 -9.65
N LEU A 138 -1.12 -6.94 -10.09
CA LEU A 138 -1.36 -6.66 -11.50
C LEU A 138 -0.23 -5.81 -12.10
N HIS A 139 0.49 -5.06 -11.27
CA HIS A 139 1.52 -4.11 -11.70
C HIS A 139 2.83 -4.28 -10.93
N ASP A 140 3.94 -4.14 -11.66
CA ASP A 140 5.27 -4.00 -11.06
C ASP A 140 5.68 -2.53 -11.09
N PHE A 141 6.04 -2.00 -9.95
CA PHE A 141 6.57 -0.65 -9.82
C PHE A 141 8.08 -0.64 -9.64
N THR A 142 8.68 0.47 -9.97
CA THR A 142 10.02 0.88 -9.57
C THR A 142 9.92 2.16 -8.76
N THR A 143 10.93 2.48 -7.98
CA THR A 143 11.01 3.78 -7.28
C THR A 143 10.76 4.95 -8.24
N ALA A 144 11.34 4.89 -9.45
CA ALA A 144 11.19 5.96 -10.43
C ALA A 144 9.77 6.04 -11.01
N SER A 145 9.15 4.89 -11.36
CA SER A 145 7.80 4.88 -11.93
C SER A 145 6.75 5.34 -10.92
N PHE A 146 6.85 4.91 -9.66
CA PHE A 146 5.88 5.30 -8.65
C PHE A 146 5.98 6.79 -8.28
N ARG A 147 7.22 7.31 -8.12
CA ARG A 147 7.43 8.76 -7.95
C ARG A 147 6.88 9.57 -9.11
N LYS A 148 7.09 9.06 -10.35
CA LYS A 148 6.59 9.75 -11.55
C LYS A 148 5.07 9.87 -11.54
N MET A 149 4.32 8.88 -11.04
CA MET A 149 2.86 8.95 -10.97
C MET A 149 2.37 10.13 -10.13
N GLY A 150 2.93 10.36 -8.95
CA GLY A 150 2.60 11.53 -8.13
C GLY A 150 2.95 12.85 -8.84
N LYS A 151 4.12 12.91 -9.51
CA LYS A 151 4.54 14.07 -10.28
C LYS A 151 3.61 14.37 -11.47
N ASP A 152 3.15 13.32 -12.19
CA ASP A 152 2.24 13.48 -13.33
C ASP A 152 0.87 14.02 -12.90
N LEU A 153 0.47 13.80 -11.63
CA LEU A 153 -0.72 14.38 -11.00
C LEU A 153 -0.48 15.78 -10.41
N GLY A 154 0.71 16.36 -10.58
CA GLY A 154 1.03 17.68 -10.04
C GLY A 154 1.28 17.71 -8.54
N LEU A 155 1.47 16.55 -7.91
CA LEU A 155 1.77 16.46 -6.49
C LEU A 155 3.25 16.73 -6.21
N GLU A 156 3.53 17.41 -5.11
CA GLU A 156 4.88 17.69 -4.62
C GLU A 156 5.36 16.58 -3.69
N GLU A 157 6.56 16.05 -3.91
CA GLU A 157 7.16 15.06 -3.01
C GLU A 157 7.63 15.74 -1.73
N LEU A 158 7.14 15.25 -0.57
CA LEU A 158 7.59 15.72 0.75
C LEU A 158 8.60 14.78 1.38
N ASP A 159 8.33 13.48 1.37
CA ASP A 159 9.18 12.49 2.03
C ASP A 159 8.95 11.09 1.46
N MET A 160 9.79 10.13 1.87
CA MET A 160 9.66 8.73 1.52
C MET A 160 10.21 7.80 2.60
N LEU A 161 9.57 6.65 2.79
CA LEU A 161 10.10 5.53 3.56
C LEU A 161 10.45 4.39 2.61
N LYS A 162 11.69 3.90 2.71
CA LYS A 162 12.14 2.68 2.02
C LYS A 162 12.28 1.56 3.03
N GLN A 163 11.66 0.44 2.71
CA GLN A 163 11.75 -0.75 3.54
C GLN A 163 12.33 -1.92 2.72
N ASN A 164 13.02 -2.80 3.40
CA ASN A 164 13.63 -3.98 2.82
C ASN A 164 13.23 -5.19 3.63
N GLN A 165 12.72 -6.21 2.97
CA GLN A 165 12.35 -7.49 3.55
C GLN A 165 13.23 -8.57 2.93
N PRO A 166 14.28 -9.04 3.63
CA PRO A 166 15.17 -10.06 3.13
C PRO A 166 14.48 -11.44 3.08
N PHE A 167 14.83 -12.23 2.09
CA PHE A 167 14.50 -13.64 2.01
C PHE A 167 15.75 -14.46 2.25
N ASP A 168 15.62 -15.55 3.00
CA ASP A 168 16.67 -16.54 3.13
C ASP A 168 16.65 -17.48 1.88
N PRO A 169 17.66 -17.41 1.00
CA PRO A 169 17.70 -18.25 -0.20
C PRO A 169 17.66 -19.74 0.14
N PHE A 170 18.24 -20.14 1.28
CA PHE A 170 18.27 -21.53 1.69
C PHE A 170 16.87 -22.02 2.11
N LYS A 171 16.10 -21.17 2.79
CA LYS A 171 14.70 -21.49 3.11
C LYS A 171 13.84 -21.60 1.86
N ILE A 172 14.07 -20.74 0.86
CA ILE A 172 13.36 -20.80 -0.44
C ILE A 172 13.64 -22.14 -1.11
N VAL A 173 14.92 -22.52 -1.27
CA VAL A 173 15.30 -23.77 -1.95
C VAL A 173 14.81 -25.01 -1.21
N THR A 174 14.75 -24.97 0.13
CA THR A 174 14.30 -26.10 0.96
C THR A 174 12.79 -26.13 1.19
N GLY A 175 12.02 -25.20 0.60
CA GLY A 175 10.56 -25.11 0.78
C GLY A 175 10.13 -24.77 2.23
N LYS A 176 11.03 -24.20 3.03
CA LYS A 176 10.76 -23.82 4.43
C LYS A 176 10.36 -22.35 4.60
N GLU A 177 10.27 -21.60 3.52
CA GLU A 177 9.81 -20.21 3.55
C GLU A 177 8.28 -20.19 3.52
N ALA A 178 7.65 -19.88 4.64
CA ALA A 178 6.18 -19.91 4.79
C ALA A 178 5.46 -18.95 3.82
N ARG A 179 6.15 -17.88 3.37
CA ARG A 179 5.61 -16.94 2.37
C ARG A 179 5.44 -17.57 0.98
N LEU A 180 6.03 -18.76 0.73
CA LEU A 180 5.85 -19.47 -0.53
C LEU A 180 4.44 -20.04 -0.69
N ASP A 181 3.71 -20.26 0.40
CA ASP A 181 2.35 -20.81 0.37
C ASP A 181 1.36 -19.84 -0.32
N ASP A 182 1.62 -18.54 -0.21
CA ASP A 182 0.84 -17.48 -0.85
C ASP A 182 1.36 -17.09 -2.25
N MET A 183 2.45 -17.74 -2.69
CA MET A 183 3.04 -17.45 -4.00
C MET A 183 2.34 -18.22 -5.12
N ARG A 184 2.52 -17.70 -6.34
CA ARG A 184 2.04 -18.34 -7.56
C ARG A 184 2.57 -19.78 -7.68
N GLN A 185 1.67 -20.72 -7.80
CA GLN A 185 2.02 -22.12 -8.07
C GLN A 185 2.50 -22.26 -9.53
N ASN A 186 3.30 -23.30 -9.80
CA ASN A 186 3.82 -23.61 -11.13
C ASN A 186 4.68 -22.48 -11.75
N MET A 187 5.60 -21.91 -10.96
CA MET A 187 6.50 -20.84 -11.39
C MET A 187 7.28 -21.16 -12.67
N VAL A 188 7.70 -22.44 -12.85
CA VAL A 188 8.41 -22.87 -14.08
C VAL A 188 7.54 -22.67 -15.31
N GLN A 189 6.30 -23.12 -15.26
CA GLN A 189 5.35 -22.96 -16.36
C GLN A 189 5.07 -21.47 -16.64
N TYR A 190 4.91 -20.69 -15.57
CA TYR A 190 4.70 -19.24 -15.69
C TYR A 190 5.87 -18.57 -16.42
N TYR A 191 7.13 -18.87 -16.05
CA TYR A 191 8.29 -18.26 -16.68
C TYR A 191 8.53 -18.74 -18.13
N LEU A 192 8.17 -19.99 -18.44
CA LEU A 192 8.18 -20.46 -19.84
C LEU A 192 7.21 -19.68 -20.72
N GLN A 193 6.05 -19.31 -20.18
CA GLN A 193 5.04 -18.49 -20.87
C GLN A 193 5.37 -16.99 -20.85
N ASN A 194 6.15 -16.53 -19.86
CA ASN A 194 6.49 -15.13 -19.62
C ASN A 194 8.02 -14.93 -19.47
N PRO A 195 8.82 -15.15 -20.54
CA PRO A 195 10.28 -15.09 -20.44
C PRO A 195 10.81 -13.71 -20.05
N ALA A 196 10.09 -12.63 -20.38
CA ALA A 196 10.44 -11.27 -19.96
C ALA A 196 10.37 -11.11 -18.44
N SER A 197 9.37 -11.71 -17.77
CA SER A 197 9.25 -11.72 -16.31
C SER A 197 10.40 -12.49 -15.66
N PHE A 198 10.81 -13.61 -16.24
CA PHE A 198 12.00 -14.35 -15.79
C PHE A 198 13.27 -13.50 -15.84
N LEU A 199 13.53 -12.83 -16.97
CA LEU A 199 14.69 -11.95 -17.11
C LEU A 199 14.65 -10.79 -16.12
N LYS A 200 13.47 -10.22 -15.88
CA LYS A 200 13.25 -9.16 -14.91
C LYS A 200 13.57 -9.64 -13.48
N ARG A 201 13.11 -10.85 -13.11
CA ARG A 201 13.43 -11.49 -11.83
C ARG A 201 14.92 -11.76 -11.68
N CYS A 202 15.58 -12.33 -12.68
CA CYS A 202 17.02 -12.57 -12.66
C CYS A 202 17.80 -11.27 -12.46
N LYS A 203 17.42 -10.21 -13.19
CA LYS A 203 18.03 -8.88 -13.03
C LYS A 203 17.83 -8.33 -11.63
N SER A 204 16.61 -8.36 -11.09
CA SER A 204 16.35 -7.88 -9.74
C SER A 204 17.14 -8.68 -8.70
N THR A 205 17.15 -10.01 -8.80
CA THR A 205 17.93 -10.86 -7.88
C THR A 205 19.43 -10.56 -7.93
N LEU A 206 19.96 -10.26 -9.12
CA LEU A 206 21.37 -9.92 -9.29
C LEU A 206 21.74 -8.57 -8.64
N PHE A 207 20.88 -7.56 -8.76
CA PHE A 207 21.18 -6.20 -8.28
C PHE A 207 20.63 -5.92 -6.88
N ASP A 208 19.49 -6.51 -6.52
CA ASP A 208 18.78 -6.27 -5.27
C ASP A 208 18.95 -7.41 -4.26
N GLY A 209 19.52 -8.56 -4.69
CA GLY A 209 19.60 -9.78 -3.90
C GLY A 209 18.23 -10.44 -3.73
N PHE A 210 18.12 -11.31 -2.72
CA PHE A 210 16.85 -11.95 -2.35
C PHE A 210 16.10 -11.05 -1.37
N ASN A 211 15.57 -9.94 -1.89
CA ASN A 211 14.87 -8.93 -1.10
C ASN A 211 13.59 -8.49 -1.78
N ASN A 212 12.54 -8.31 -0.99
CA ASN A 212 11.44 -7.44 -1.38
C ASN A 212 11.72 -6.03 -0.86
N LYS A 213 11.60 -5.06 -1.73
CA LYS A 213 11.75 -3.65 -1.40
C LYS A 213 10.40 -2.97 -1.56
N TYR A 214 10.08 -2.12 -0.60
CA TYR A 214 8.86 -1.34 -0.58
C TYR A 214 9.18 0.14 -0.53
N LEU A 215 8.35 0.93 -1.17
CA LEU A 215 8.43 2.38 -1.17
C LEU A 215 7.11 2.96 -0.70
N THR A 216 7.14 3.71 0.38
CA THR A 216 6.06 4.59 0.79
C THR A 216 6.43 6.01 0.43
N MET A 217 5.58 6.68 -0.31
CA MET A 217 5.73 8.08 -0.71
C MET A 217 4.78 8.96 0.07
N VAL A 218 5.23 10.14 0.42
CA VAL A 218 4.42 11.23 0.95
C VAL A 218 4.42 12.36 -0.07
N TRP A 219 3.23 12.68 -0.58
CA TRP A 219 3.04 13.77 -1.53
C TRP A 219 2.09 14.82 -0.95
N LYS A 220 2.26 16.05 -1.41
CA LYS A 220 1.40 17.16 -1.08
C LYS A 220 0.71 17.69 -2.33
N LYS A 221 -0.59 17.92 -2.25
CA LYS A 221 -1.34 18.66 -3.25
C LYS A 221 -1.01 20.16 -3.10
N PRO A 222 -0.65 20.88 -4.16
CA PRO A 222 -0.50 22.33 -4.10
C PRO A 222 -1.75 23.02 -3.53
N ALA A 223 -1.55 24.20 -2.92
CA ALA A 223 -2.62 25.00 -2.33
C ALA A 223 -3.48 25.69 -3.40
#